data_e736e97fbc32425bfb84cc191387db54
#
_entry.id   e736e97fbc32425bfb84cc191387db54
#
_cell.length_a   1.000
_cell.length_b   1.000
_cell.length_c   1.000
_cell.angle_alpha   90.00
_cell.angle_beta   90.00
_cell.angle_gamma   90.00
#
_symmetry.space_group_name_H-M   'P 1'
#
loop_
_entity.id
_entity.type
_entity.pdbx_description
1 polymer ?
#
loop_
_entity_poly.entity_id
_entity_poly.type
_entity_poly.pdbx_seq_one_letter_code
_entity_poly.pdbx_strand_id
1 'polypeptide(L)'
;MKIPATQVAIQGERGSFSHEAAERMLPGCSILACARSAEVFDRVEKRSASAAVIPIENSLAGTVAEHADLLVACDVFIQAEFRLRIVHNVIAAPGVRFSALRRVLSHPVALDQCRDFFRLHPKIEAVPFYDTAGSVKHVIADRLLDAAGIAGRQAAREYSGRILQAGIEDDKRNFTRFLLIRKPQARAANAREKRSTASASCYQHLIPLGANKTSIAYKLKNQPGALFKSLSVFALRDISLSKIESRPLRGRPWEYVFYADFLRGDDESARNALRHLGEVAEFVKVLGIYPAA
;
A
#
# COMPACT_ATOMS: atom_id res chain seq x y z
N MET A 1 -2.73 11.20 32.09
CA MET A 1 -3.70 10.83 31.03
C MET A 1 -2.90 10.19 29.88
N LYS A 2 -3.09 8.90 29.57
CA LYS A 2 -2.47 8.28 28.37
C LYS A 2 -3.11 8.90 27.13
N ILE A 3 -2.29 9.49 26.25
CA ILE A 3 -2.75 9.92 24.92
C ILE A 3 -3.32 8.66 24.25
N PRO A 4 -4.56 8.68 23.74
CA PRO A 4 -5.11 7.51 23.06
C PRO A 4 -4.20 7.16 21.88
N ALA A 5 -3.81 5.89 21.80
CA ALA A 5 -2.95 5.41 20.72
C ALA A 5 -3.61 5.71 19.36
N THR A 6 -2.83 6.23 18.41
CA THR A 6 -3.31 6.50 17.06
C THR A 6 -3.84 5.21 16.44
N GLN A 7 -5.13 5.14 16.14
CA GLN A 7 -5.73 3.96 15.54
C GLN A 7 -5.46 3.96 14.02
N VAL A 8 -4.84 2.88 13.53
CA VAL A 8 -4.43 2.70 12.14
C VAL A 8 -5.13 1.50 11.52
N ALA A 9 -5.89 1.73 10.46
CA ALA A 9 -6.53 0.66 9.70
C ALA A 9 -5.54 0.01 8.73
N ILE A 10 -5.60 -1.32 8.63
CA ILE A 10 -4.82 -2.11 7.66
C ILE A 10 -5.72 -3.16 7.03
N GLN A 11 -5.39 -3.58 5.79
CA GLN A 11 -6.00 -4.76 5.20
C GLN A 11 -5.30 -6.02 5.71
N GLY A 12 -6.08 -7.08 5.96
CA GLY A 12 -5.60 -8.37 6.43
C GLY A 12 -5.54 -8.48 7.94
N GLU A 13 -4.85 -9.49 8.42
CA GLU A 13 -4.76 -9.82 9.84
C GLU A 13 -3.67 -9.02 10.57
N ARG A 14 -3.79 -8.94 11.90
CA ARG A 14 -2.67 -8.53 12.74
C ARG A 14 -1.48 -9.46 12.49
N GLY A 15 -0.27 -8.94 12.60
CA GLY A 15 0.93 -9.72 12.24
C GLY A 15 1.29 -9.69 10.74
N SER A 16 0.46 -9.10 9.87
CA SER A 16 0.76 -8.94 8.44
C SER A 16 1.89 -7.95 8.18
N PHE A 17 2.40 -7.89 6.95
CA PHE A 17 3.37 -6.89 6.53
C PHE A 17 2.80 -5.47 6.61
N SER A 18 1.49 -5.30 6.41
CA SER A 18 0.82 -4.01 6.64
C SER A 18 0.87 -3.58 8.10
N HIS A 19 0.74 -4.53 9.05
CA HIS A 19 0.91 -4.26 10.48
C HIS A 19 2.35 -3.84 10.79
N GLU A 20 3.36 -4.56 10.29
CA GLU A 20 4.77 -4.20 10.46
C GLU A 20 5.08 -2.81 9.90
N ALA A 21 4.58 -2.50 8.69
CA ALA A 21 4.74 -1.19 8.09
C ALA A 21 4.07 -0.09 8.93
N ALA A 22 2.87 -0.34 9.47
CA ALA A 22 2.16 0.61 10.33
C ALA A 22 2.94 0.92 11.62
N GLU A 23 3.51 -0.08 12.27
CA GLU A 23 4.35 0.13 13.46
C GLU A 23 5.64 0.88 13.15
N ARG A 24 6.24 0.66 11.95
CA ARG A 24 7.43 1.39 11.52
C ARG A 24 7.13 2.86 11.20
N MET A 25 5.99 3.14 10.58
CA MET A 25 5.57 4.49 10.21
C MET A 25 4.99 5.28 11.39
N LEU A 26 4.30 4.61 12.31
CA LEU A 26 3.62 5.20 13.47
C LEU A 26 3.86 4.33 14.71
N PRO A 27 5.05 4.43 15.34
CA PRO A 27 5.37 3.63 16.52
C PRO A 27 4.34 3.79 17.65
N GLY A 28 3.90 2.67 18.23
CA GLY A 28 2.90 2.65 19.29
C GLY A 28 1.45 2.84 18.82
N CYS A 29 1.19 2.74 17.53
CA CYS A 29 -0.18 2.76 17.01
C CYS A 29 -0.97 1.51 17.43
N SER A 30 -2.30 1.65 17.50
CA SER A 30 -3.21 0.52 17.66
C SER A 30 -3.74 0.09 16.28
N ILE A 31 -3.69 -1.21 16.01
CA ILE A 31 -4.06 -1.77 14.70
C ILE A 31 -5.54 -2.14 14.65
N LEU A 32 -6.23 -1.63 13.64
CA LEU A 32 -7.58 -2.01 13.24
C LEU A 32 -7.48 -2.87 11.97
N ALA A 33 -7.56 -4.18 12.13
CA ALA A 33 -7.54 -5.14 11.02
C ALA A 33 -8.89 -5.11 10.28
N CYS A 34 -8.85 -5.02 8.97
CA CYS A 34 -10.01 -4.97 8.09
C CYS A 34 -9.94 -6.11 7.06
N ALA A 35 -11.05 -6.77 6.79
CA ALA A 35 -11.08 -7.90 5.88
C ALA A 35 -10.89 -7.49 4.40
N ARG A 36 -11.31 -6.27 4.03
CA ARG A 36 -11.30 -5.79 2.64
C ARG A 36 -10.68 -4.40 2.55
N SER A 37 -10.05 -4.12 1.40
CA SER A 37 -9.46 -2.81 1.09
C SER A 37 -10.48 -1.67 1.24
N ALA A 38 -11.69 -1.83 0.71
CA ALA A 38 -12.73 -0.81 0.81
C ALA A 38 -13.07 -0.45 2.27
N GLU A 39 -13.04 -1.42 3.19
CA GLU A 39 -13.27 -1.17 4.61
C GLU A 39 -12.16 -0.31 5.21
N VAL A 40 -10.90 -0.53 4.83
CA VAL A 40 -9.76 0.29 5.29
C VAL A 40 -9.97 1.76 4.96
N PHE A 41 -10.35 2.06 3.72
CA PHE A 41 -10.62 3.42 3.27
C PHE A 41 -11.85 4.02 3.96
N ASP A 42 -12.93 3.26 4.10
CA ASP A 42 -14.13 3.64 4.83
C ASP A 42 -13.83 4.07 6.28
N ARG A 43 -12.96 3.32 6.98
CA ARG A 43 -12.55 3.64 8.36
C ARG A 43 -11.87 5.00 8.46
N VAL A 44 -11.04 5.35 7.46
CA VAL A 44 -10.38 6.66 7.39
C VAL A 44 -11.38 7.76 7.02
N GLU A 45 -12.23 7.55 6.00
CA GLU A 45 -13.22 8.53 5.57
C GLU A 45 -14.24 8.86 6.66
N LYS A 46 -14.71 7.85 7.41
CA LYS A 46 -15.62 8.00 8.54
C LYS A 46 -14.93 8.44 9.84
N ARG A 47 -13.60 8.64 9.82
CA ARG A 47 -12.78 9.02 10.98
C ARG A 47 -12.87 8.03 12.15
N SER A 48 -13.26 6.77 11.89
CA SER A 48 -13.18 5.67 12.86
C SER A 48 -11.77 5.11 12.99
N ALA A 49 -10.89 5.42 12.05
CA ALA A 49 -9.44 5.30 12.17
C ALA A 49 -8.79 6.65 11.86
N SER A 50 -7.70 6.97 12.57
CA SER A 50 -6.96 8.23 12.39
C SER A 50 -6.13 8.23 11.11
N ALA A 51 -5.75 7.04 10.64
CA ALA A 51 -4.95 6.81 9.45
C ALA A 51 -5.16 5.37 8.94
N ALA A 52 -4.66 5.10 7.74
CA ALA A 52 -4.45 3.73 7.30
C ALA A 52 -3.06 3.57 6.68
N VAL A 53 -2.55 2.34 6.73
CA VAL A 53 -1.33 1.93 6.02
C VAL A 53 -1.71 0.85 5.02
N ILE A 54 -1.47 1.16 3.74
CA ILE A 54 -1.87 0.32 2.62
C ILE A 54 -0.67 -0.04 1.73
N PRO A 55 -0.52 -1.29 1.27
CA PRO A 55 0.45 -1.62 0.23
C PRO A 55 -0.03 -1.04 -1.11
N ILE A 56 0.87 -0.39 -1.85
CA ILE A 56 0.52 0.15 -3.18
C ILE A 56 1.24 -0.58 -4.31
N GLU A 57 2.42 -1.14 -4.02
CA GLU A 57 3.25 -1.78 -5.02
C GLU A 57 4.21 -2.77 -4.36
N ASN A 58 4.41 -3.93 -5.00
CA ASN A 58 5.44 -4.89 -4.65
C ASN A 58 6.41 -5.03 -5.82
N SER A 59 7.71 -5.08 -5.56
CA SER A 59 8.76 -5.11 -6.59
C SER A 59 8.71 -6.35 -7.50
N LEU A 60 8.07 -7.44 -7.07
CA LEU A 60 7.94 -8.68 -7.83
C LEU A 60 6.50 -8.92 -8.35
N ALA A 61 5.50 -8.58 -7.54
CA ALA A 61 4.09 -8.82 -7.87
C ALA A 61 3.40 -7.63 -8.56
N GLY A 62 4.06 -6.45 -8.60
CA GLY A 62 3.51 -5.26 -9.24
C GLY A 62 2.55 -4.46 -8.35
N THR A 63 1.69 -3.68 -8.99
CA THR A 63 0.79 -2.73 -8.32
C THR A 63 -0.41 -3.42 -7.66
N VAL A 64 -0.76 -2.96 -6.46
CA VAL A 64 -2.01 -3.33 -5.77
C VAL A 64 -3.15 -2.50 -6.35
N ALA A 65 -3.72 -3.03 -7.41
CA ALA A 65 -4.69 -2.37 -8.27
C ALA A 65 -5.89 -1.77 -7.53
N GLU A 66 -6.47 -2.50 -6.59
CA GLU A 66 -7.63 -2.08 -5.82
C GLU A 66 -7.33 -0.84 -4.97
N HIS A 67 -6.14 -0.78 -4.35
CA HIS A 67 -5.74 0.39 -3.55
C HIS A 67 -5.53 1.64 -4.41
N ALA A 68 -4.96 1.48 -5.62
CA ALA A 68 -4.83 2.59 -6.55
C ALA A 68 -6.21 3.17 -6.94
N ASP A 69 -7.18 2.30 -7.27
CA ASP A 69 -8.54 2.73 -7.61
C ASP A 69 -9.22 3.44 -6.43
N LEU A 70 -9.07 2.92 -5.20
CA LEU A 70 -9.64 3.51 -3.98
C LEU A 70 -8.99 4.87 -3.63
N LEU A 71 -7.70 5.07 -3.89
CA LEU A 71 -7.05 6.38 -3.72
C LEU A 71 -7.67 7.46 -4.62
N VAL A 72 -8.16 7.08 -5.79
CA VAL A 72 -8.88 8.02 -6.67
C VAL A 72 -10.30 8.27 -6.20
N ALA A 73 -11.00 7.21 -5.79
CA ALA A 73 -12.41 7.27 -5.45
C ALA A 73 -12.69 7.93 -4.09
N CYS A 74 -11.82 7.72 -3.10
CA CYS A 74 -12.02 8.17 -1.72
C CYS A 74 -11.37 9.52 -1.43
N ASP A 75 -11.93 10.24 -0.42
CA ASP A 75 -11.37 11.51 0.07
C ASP A 75 -10.27 11.24 1.11
N VAL A 76 -9.14 10.79 0.63
CA VAL A 76 -7.94 10.51 1.42
C VAL A 76 -6.71 11.17 0.80
N PHE A 77 -5.67 11.38 1.62
CA PHE A 77 -4.43 12.04 1.22
C PHE A 77 -3.21 11.25 1.73
N ILE A 78 -2.23 11.00 0.86
CA ILE A 78 -0.98 10.31 1.19
C ILE A 78 -0.07 11.29 1.94
N GLN A 79 0.40 10.89 3.13
CA GLN A 79 1.30 11.70 3.96
C GLN A 79 2.72 11.16 4.04
N ALA A 80 2.92 9.88 3.79
CA ALA A 80 4.22 9.24 3.83
C ALA A 80 4.24 7.96 3.01
N GLU A 81 5.41 7.54 2.61
CA GLU A 81 5.66 6.21 2.08
C GLU A 81 6.74 5.49 2.90
N PHE A 82 6.70 4.16 2.87
CA PHE A 82 7.70 3.31 3.49
C PHE A 82 7.94 2.09 2.62
N ARG A 83 9.21 1.72 2.42
CA ARG A 83 9.61 0.50 1.70
C ARG A 83 10.01 -0.57 2.70
N LEU A 84 9.21 -1.62 2.78
CA LEU A 84 9.48 -2.77 3.65
C LEU A 84 10.05 -3.91 2.81
N ARG A 85 11.19 -4.45 3.22
CA ARG A 85 11.69 -5.71 2.68
C ARG A 85 10.79 -6.85 3.16
N ILE A 86 10.30 -7.64 2.23
CA ILE A 86 9.44 -8.80 2.51
C ILE A 86 10.33 -10.01 2.76
N VAL A 87 10.26 -10.55 3.97
CA VAL A 87 10.98 -11.75 4.38
C VAL A 87 9.97 -12.81 4.80
N HIS A 88 9.94 -13.90 4.06
CA HIS A 88 9.05 -15.02 4.33
C HIS A 88 9.68 -16.01 5.28
N ASN A 89 8.94 -16.43 6.31
CA ASN A 89 9.41 -17.40 7.29
C ASN A 89 8.38 -18.53 7.42
N VAL A 90 8.86 -19.76 7.62
CA VAL A 90 8.02 -20.90 8.00
C VAL A 90 7.78 -20.83 9.51
N ILE A 91 6.53 -20.63 9.90
CA ILE A 91 6.11 -20.38 11.28
C ILE A 91 5.11 -21.46 11.70
N ALA A 92 5.39 -22.17 12.77
CA ALA A 92 4.54 -23.23 13.31
C ALA A 92 4.17 -22.98 14.78
N ALA A 93 3.25 -23.78 15.29
CA ALA A 93 2.92 -23.79 16.71
C ALA A 93 4.14 -24.18 17.57
N PRO A 94 4.26 -23.66 18.80
CA PRO A 94 5.32 -24.06 19.72
C PRO A 94 5.37 -25.58 19.91
N GLY A 95 6.58 -26.16 19.92
CA GLY A 95 6.80 -27.60 20.05
C GLY A 95 6.81 -28.40 18.74
N VAL A 96 6.28 -27.85 17.65
CA VAL A 96 6.34 -28.49 16.31
C VAL A 96 7.78 -28.51 15.80
N ARG A 97 8.21 -29.66 15.27
CA ARG A 97 9.52 -29.85 14.63
C ARG A 97 9.37 -29.74 13.12
N PHE A 98 10.40 -29.23 12.44
CA PHE A 98 10.40 -29.12 10.98
C PHE A 98 10.12 -30.46 10.28
N SER A 99 10.68 -31.57 10.81
CA SER A 99 10.47 -32.93 10.28
C SER A 99 9.02 -33.44 10.37
N ALA A 100 8.19 -32.82 11.19
CA ALA A 100 6.77 -33.18 11.32
C ALA A 100 5.89 -32.52 10.25
N LEU A 101 6.40 -31.49 9.54
CA LEU A 101 5.61 -30.74 8.57
C LEU A 101 5.22 -31.61 7.38
N ARG A 102 3.95 -31.53 7.00
CA ARG A 102 3.33 -32.13 5.81
C ARG A 102 2.74 -31.07 4.88
N ARG A 103 2.35 -29.90 5.42
CA ARG A 103 1.73 -28.83 4.66
C ARG A 103 2.15 -27.48 5.19
N VAL A 104 2.24 -26.52 4.28
CA VAL A 104 2.55 -25.13 4.60
C VAL A 104 1.53 -24.23 3.91
N LEU A 105 0.86 -23.40 4.72
CA LEU A 105 -0.25 -22.55 4.30
C LEU A 105 0.25 -21.11 4.09
N SER A 106 -0.21 -20.45 3.04
CA SER A 106 -0.06 -18.99 2.88
C SER A 106 -0.91 -18.44 1.74
N HIS A 107 -0.90 -17.10 1.60
CA HIS A 107 -1.47 -16.45 0.44
C HIS A 107 -0.76 -16.94 -0.85
N PRO A 108 -1.49 -17.16 -1.97
CA PRO A 108 -0.91 -17.67 -3.20
C PRO A 108 0.35 -16.94 -3.68
N VAL A 109 0.34 -15.60 -3.62
CA VAL A 109 1.52 -14.79 -3.99
C VAL A 109 2.75 -15.12 -3.13
N ALA A 110 2.57 -15.38 -1.83
CA ALA A 110 3.68 -15.73 -0.95
C ALA A 110 4.20 -17.16 -1.21
N LEU A 111 3.30 -18.09 -1.55
CA LEU A 111 3.68 -19.44 -1.97
C LEU A 111 4.50 -19.41 -3.26
N ASP A 112 4.07 -18.59 -4.23
CA ASP A 112 4.77 -18.40 -5.50
C ASP A 112 6.16 -17.74 -5.34
N GLN A 113 6.36 -16.96 -4.30
CA GLN A 113 7.65 -16.33 -3.97
C GLN A 113 8.60 -17.25 -3.18
N CYS A 114 8.17 -18.49 -2.87
CA CYS A 114 8.93 -19.48 -2.09
C CYS A 114 9.00 -20.86 -2.79
N ARG A 115 9.06 -20.89 -4.12
CA ARG A 115 9.05 -22.13 -4.93
C ARG A 115 10.27 -23.00 -4.64
N ASP A 116 11.44 -22.41 -4.46
CA ASP A 116 12.66 -23.12 -4.14
C ASP A 116 12.56 -23.86 -2.82
N PHE A 117 11.89 -23.28 -1.82
CA PHE A 117 11.62 -23.96 -0.56
C PHE A 117 10.82 -25.26 -0.79
N PHE A 118 9.74 -25.23 -1.56
CA PHE A 118 8.93 -26.41 -1.85
C PHE A 118 9.66 -27.42 -2.73
N ARG A 119 10.49 -26.98 -3.68
CA ARG A 119 11.33 -27.84 -4.51
C ARG A 119 12.36 -28.63 -3.67
N LEU A 120 12.92 -27.99 -2.64
CA LEU A 120 13.86 -28.62 -1.70
C LEU A 120 13.16 -29.54 -0.69
N HIS A 121 11.87 -29.35 -0.47
CA HIS A 121 11.05 -30.09 0.49
C HIS A 121 9.83 -30.75 -0.16
N PRO A 122 9.98 -31.69 -1.12
CA PRO A 122 8.87 -32.22 -1.94
C PRO A 122 7.80 -33.01 -1.16
N LYS A 123 8.05 -33.30 0.12
CA LYS A 123 7.08 -33.95 1.02
C LYS A 123 6.15 -32.93 1.72
N ILE A 124 6.39 -31.63 1.55
CA ILE A 124 5.61 -30.56 2.14
C ILE A 124 4.68 -30.00 1.06
N GLU A 125 3.39 -30.10 1.28
CA GLU A 125 2.37 -29.55 0.39
C GLU A 125 2.23 -28.03 0.59
N ALA A 126 2.15 -27.26 -0.53
CA ALA A 126 1.82 -25.86 -0.54
C ALA A 126 0.30 -25.68 -0.55
N VAL A 127 -0.28 -25.13 0.52
CA VAL A 127 -1.73 -24.99 0.66
C VAL A 127 -2.12 -23.50 0.58
N PRO A 128 -2.90 -23.08 -0.44
CA PRO A 128 -3.40 -21.71 -0.53
C PRO A 128 -4.27 -21.34 0.68
N PHE A 129 -4.07 -20.12 1.20
CA PHE A 129 -4.83 -19.56 2.29
C PHE A 129 -5.16 -18.09 1.98
N TYR A 130 -6.18 -17.51 2.63
CA TYR A 130 -6.66 -16.16 2.30
C TYR A 130 -5.67 -15.04 2.65
N ASP A 131 -4.77 -15.25 3.64
CA ASP A 131 -3.83 -14.23 4.14
C ASP A 131 -2.57 -14.89 4.70
N THR A 132 -1.41 -14.20 4.61
CA THR A 132 -0.12 -14.71 5.13
C THR A 132 -0.14 -14.85 6.66
N ALA A 133 -0.46 -13.77 7.38
CA ALA A 133 -0.51 -13.78 8.85
C ALA A 133 -1.69 -14.61 9.35
N GLY A 134 -2.81 -14.60 8.60
CA GLY A 134 -3.98 -15.43 8.86
C GLY A 134 -3.68 -16.93 8.83
N SER A 135 -2.78 -17.38 7.95
CA SER A 135 -2.34 -18.77 7.92
C SER A 135 -1.61 -19.17 9.21
N VAL A 136 -0.75 -18.29 9.74
CA VAL A 136 -0.06 -18.51 11.02
C VAL A 136 -1.04 -18.51 12.18
N LYS A 137 -1.97 -17.55 12.21
CA LYS A 137 -3.07 -17.49 13.19
C LYS A 137 -3.84 -18.81 13.22
N HIS A 138 -4.26 -19.31 12.07
CA HIS A 138 -5.00 -20.57 11.95
C HIS A 138 -4.20 -21.77 12.46
N VAL A 139 -2.95 -21.95 12.00
CA VAL A 139 -2.08 -23.06 12.40
C VAL A 139 -1.89 -23.10 13.92
N ILE A 140 -1.76 -21.94 14.56
CA ILE A 140 -1.52 -21.84 16.00
C ILE A 140 -2.82 -22.01 16.79
N ALA A 141 -3.93 -21.35 16.38
CA ALA A 141 -5.20 -21.41 17.07
C ALA A 141 -5.77 -22.83 17.08
N ASP A 142 -5.66 -23.55 15.95
CA ASP A 142 -6.17 -24.92 15.79
C ASP A 142 -5.15 -25.99 16.21
N ARG A 143 -3.97 -25.58 16.73
CA ARG A 143 -2.88 -26.45 17.19
C ARG A 143 -2.48 -27.52 16.19
N LEU A 144 -2.33 -27.13 14.93
CA LEU A 144 -1.95 -28.07 13.87
C LEU A 144 -0.49 -28.49 14.04
N LEU A 145 -0.26 -29.79 14.30
CA LEU A 145 1.08 -30.31 14.60
C LEU A 145 1.86 -30.74 13.34
N ASP A 146 1.18 -30.82 12.20
CA ASP A 146 1.72 -31.22 10.88
C ASP A 146 1.80 -30.05 9.90
N ALA A 147 1.47 -28.83 10.35
CA ALA A 147 1.33 -27.65 9.49
C ALA A 147 2.12 -26.45 10.00
N ALA A 148 2.47 -25.57 9.06
CA ALA A 148 3.05 -24.25 9.34
C ALA A 148 2.42 -23.19 8.41
N GLY A 149 2.57 -21.92 8.77
CA GLY A 149 2.23 -20.78 7.89
C GLY A 149 3.50 -20.13 7.34
N ILE A 150 3.44 -19.57 6.12
CA ILE A 150 4.47 -18.66 5.60
C ILE A 150 4.01 -17.23 5.83
N ALA A 151 4.78 -16.47 6.62
CA ALA A 151 4.48 -15.06 6.91
C ALA A 151 5.74 -14.27 7.32
N GLY A 152 5.55 -12.97 7.58
CA GLY A 152 6.56 -12.11 8.19
C GLY A 152 6.83 -12.48 9.66
N ARG A 153 7.97 -12.04 10.20
CA ARG A 153 8.35 -12.22 11.61
C ARG A 153 7.31 -11.62 12.58
N GLN A 154 6.60 -10.59 12.16
CA GLN A 154 5.55 -9.96 12.97
C GLN A 154 4.41 -10.93 13.29
N ALA A 155 4.04 -11.84 12.36
CA ALA A 155 3.05 -12.88 12.63
C ALA A 155 3.51 -13.86 13.74
N ALA A 156 4.78 -14.23 13.73
CA ALA A 156 5.32 -15.09 14.79
C ALA A 156 5.23 -14.42 16.17
N ARG A 157 5.48 -13.11 16.27
CA ARG A 157 5.34 -12.34 17.51
C ARG A 157 3.90 -12.21 17.96
N GLU A 158 3.00 -11.82 17.01
CA GLU A 158 1.58 -11.58 17.30
C GLU A 158 0.86 -12.85 17.81
N TYR A 159 1.17 -14.00 17.21
CA TYR A 159 0.49 -15.27 17.53
C TYR A 159 1.33 -16.24 18.38
N SER A 160 2.48 -15.78 18.90
CA SER A 160 3.38 -16.63 19.70
C SER A 160 3.88 -17.88 18.95
N GLY A 161 4.06 -17.75 17.62
CA GLY A 161 4.55 -18.81 16.77
C GLY A 161 6.06 -18.97 16.81
N ARG A 162 6.54 -20.17 16.50
CA ARG A 162 7.96 -20.48 16.37
C ARG A 162 8.40 -20.45 14.90
N ILE A 163 9.39 -19.64 14.57
CA ILE A 163 10.03 -19.66 13.26
C ILE A 163 10.90 -20.92 13.16
N LEU A 164 10.54 -21.82 12.24
CA LEU A 164 11.28 -23.05 11.98
C LEU A 164 12.37 -22.82 10.92
N GLN A 165 12.11 -21.99 9.93
CA GLN A 165 13.06 -21.57 8.90
C GLN A 165 12.78 -20.13 8.51
N ALA A 166 13.81 -19.30 8.42
CA ALA A 166 13.70 -17.89 8.08
C ALA A 166 14.25 -17.62 6.69
N GLY A 167 13.69 -16.60 6.01
CA GLY A 167 14.24 -16.08 4.76
C GLY A 167 14.14 -17.07 3.61
N ILE A 168 12.96 -17.68 3.42
CA ILE A 168 12.71 -18.72 2.41
C ILE A 168 12.24 -18.16 1.07
N GLU A 169 12.13 -16.83 0.94
CA GLU A 169 11.82 -16.18 -0.34
C GLU A 169 12.91 -16.43 -1.39
N ASP A 170 12.52 -16.69 -2.64
CA ASP A 170 13.43 -16.99 -3.76
C ASP A 170 14.25 -15.75 -4.16
N ASP A 171 13.66 -14.56 -4.18
CA ASP A 171 14.36 -13.29 -4.43
C ASP A 171 14.41 -12.42 -3.16
N LYS A 172 15.63 -12.15 -2.70
CA LYS A 172 15.87 -11.31 -1.51
C LYS A 172 15.66 -9.81 -1.77
N ARG A 173 15.45 -9.40 -3.01
CA ARG A 173 15.10 -8.03 -3.44
C ARG A 173 13.60 -7.83 -3.51
N ASN A 174 12.85 -8.56 -2.71
CA ASN A 174 11.41 -8.43 -2.56
C ASN A 174 11.09 -7.28 -1.60
N PHE A 175 10.54 -6.18 -2.13
CA PHE A 175 10.13 -5.01 -1.36
C PHE A 175 8.68 -4.67 -1.66
N THR A 176 7.95 -4.28 -0.62
CA THR A 176 6.62 -3.69 -0.77
C THR A 176 6.67 -2.24 -0.34
N ARG A 177 6.13 -1.36 -1.18
CA ARG A 177 5.92 0.05 -0.90
C ARG A 177 4.57 0.22 -0.24
N PHE A 178 4.56 0.79 0.96
CA PHE A 178 3.38 1.12 1.75
C PHE A 178 3.17 2.63 1.76
N LEU A 179 1.90 3.05 1.81
CA LEU A 179 1.48 4.43 1.93
C LEU A 179 0.73 4.63 3.24
N LEU A 180 1.07 5.70 3.95
CA LEU A 180 0.28 6.23 5.05
C LEU A 180 -0.74 7.21 4.48
N ILE A 181 -2.01 6.92 4.66
CA ILE A 181 -3.10 7.78 4.20
C ILE A 181 -3.92 8.31 5.37
N ARG A 182 -4.42 9.54 5.23
CA ARG A 182 -5.34 10.17 6.19
C ARG A 182 -6.45 10.89 5.47
N LYS A 183 -7.55 11.11 6.17
CA LYS A 183 -8.60 12.01 5.68
C LYS A 183 -8.14 13.46 5.81
N PRO A 184 -8.29 14.29 4.76
CA PRO A 184 -8.11 15.73 4.87
C PRO A 184 -8.97 16.31 5.99
N GLN A 185 -8.42 17.22 6.78
CA GLN A 185 -9.22 17.97 7.74
C GLN A 185 -10.04 18.99 6.95
N ALA A 186 -11.34 19.00 7.17
CA ALA A 186 -12.20 20.04 6.59
C ALA A 186 -11.74 21.41 7.11
N ARG A 187 -11.06 22.19 6.26
CA ARG A 187 -11.00 23.63 6.47
C ARG A 187 -12.40 24.14 6.25
N ALA A 188 -12.85 25.11 7.04
CA ALA A 188 -14.08 25.85 6.76
C ALA A 188 -13.90 26.54 5.40
N ALA A 189 -14.21 25.84 4.32
CA ALA A 189 -14.10 26.35 2.96
C ALA A 189 -15.35 27.17 2.68
N ASN A 190 -15.16 28.44 2.36
CA ASN A 190 -16.19 29.27 1.78
C ASN A 190 -16.79 28.58 0.55
N ALA A 191 -18.09 28.50 0.46
CA ALA A 191 -18.87 27.72 -0.52
C ALA A 191 -18.58 28.04 -2.01
N ARG A 192 -17.74 29.05 -2.31
CA ARG A 192 -17.32 29.46 -3.66
C ARG A 192 -16.14 28.68 -4.24
N GLU A 193 -15.30 28.01 -3.40
CA GLU A 193 -14.11 27.28 -3.89
C GLU A 193 -14.38 25.85 -4.35
N LYS A 194 -15.59 25.33 -4.22
CA LYS A 194 -15.97 23.95 -4.54
C LYS A 194 -15.98 23.57 -6.03
N ARG A 195 -15.69 24.47 -6.95
CA ARG A 195 -15.82 24.24 -8.40
C ARG A 195 -14.56 24.47 -9.24
N SER A 196 -13.43 24.76 -8.65
CA SER A 196 -12.16 24.90 -9.37
C SER A 196 -11.30 23.66 -9.11
N THR A 197 -10.80 23.04 -10.18
CA THR A 197 -9.74 22.02 -10.25
C THR A 197 -8.83 22.07 -9.04
N ALA A 198 -8.61 20.91 -8.41
CA ALA A 198 -7.89 20.68 -7.16
C ALA A 198 -6.69 21.62 -6.95
N SER A 199 -6.94 22.76 -6.33
CA SER A 199 -5.88 23.66 -5.91
C SER A 199 -5.11 22.99 -4.78
N ALA A 200 -3.79 22.86 -4.93
CA ALA A 200 -2.87 22.36 -3.90
C ALA A 200 -3.05 23.08 -2.54
N SER A 201 -3.65 24.27 -2.54
CA SER A 201 -3.94 25.07 -1.34
C SER A 201 -4.86 24.37 -0.31
N CYS A 202 -5.72 23.46 -0.74
CA CYS A 202 -6.62 22.73 0.16
C CYS A 202 -5.87 21.72 1.05
N TYR A 203 -4.70 21.27 0.64
CA TYR A 203 -3.94 20.19 1.32
C TYR A 203 -2.65 20.69 2.00
N GLN A 204 -2.34 21.98 1.94
CA GLN A 204 -1.09 22.53 2.49
C GLN A 204 -0.83 22.14 3.95
N HIS A 205 -1.88 22.07 4.78
CA HIS A 205 -1.77 21.65 6.18
C HIS A 205 -1.49 20.15 6.37
N LEU A 206 -1.59 19.36 5.30
CA LEU A 206 -1.33 17.90 5.30
C LEU A 206 0.06 17.56 4.74
N ILE A 207 0.74 18.53 4.13
CA ILE A 207 2.06 18.32 3.54
C ILE A 207 3.08 18.28 4.67
N PRO A 208 3.75 17.14 4.89
CA PRO A 208 4.77 17.04 5.92
C PRO A 208 6.01 17.84 5.55
N LEU A 209 6.75 18.25 6.57
CA LEU A 209 8.04 18.92 6.38
C LEU A 209 9.00 18.00 5.59
N GLY A 210 9.73 18.59 4.64
CA GLY A 210 10.68 17.84 3.80
C GLY A 210 10.04 17.03 2.67
N ALA A 211 8.74 17.26 2.38
CA ALA A 211 8.07 16.64 1.24
C ALA A 211 8.80 16.96 -0.08
N ASN A 212 9.17 15.92 -0.82
CA ASN A 212 9.95 15.99 -2.06
C ASN A 212 9.41 15.09 -3.17
N LYS A 213 8.22 14.50 -2.95
CA LYS A 213 7.54 13.61 -3.90
C LYS A 213 6.05 13.92 -3.93
N THR A 214 5.48 13.90 -5.13
CA THR A 214 4.05 14.08 -5.35
C THR A 214 3.49 12.90 -6.12
N SER A 215 2.38 12.34 -5.63
CA SER A 215 1.58 11.33 -6.34
C SER A 215 0.31 11.94 -6.87
N ILE A 216 -0.01 11.66 -8.12
CA ILE A 216 -1.21 12.16 -8.81
C ILE A 216 -1.94 11.04 -9.53
N ALA A 217 -3.22 11.26 -9.75
CA ALA A 217 -4.01 10.53 -10.73
C ALA A 217 -4.63 11.52 -11.72
N TYR A 218 -4.63 11.20 -13.00
CA TYR A 218 -5.21 12.06 -14.02
C TYR A 218 -5.82 11.26 -15.16
N LYS A 219 -6.79 11.86 -15.85
CA LYS A 219 -7.45 11.26 -17.00
C LYS A 219 -7.26 12.16 -18.22
N LEU A 220 -6.96 11.54 -19.35
CA LEU A 220 -6.77 12.22 -20.63
C LEU A 220 -7.94 11.92 -21.57
N LYS A 221 -8.23 12.87 -22.46
CA LYS A 221 -9.08 12.60 -23.63
C LYS A 221 -8.40 11.54 -24.49
N ASN A 222 -9.17 10.57 -24.98
CA ASN A 222 -8.65 9.56 -25.90
C ASN A 222 -8.44 10.17 -27.30
N GLN A 223 -7.28 10.77 -27.50
CA GLN A 223 -6.88 11.41 -28.78
C GLN A 223 -5.37 11.19 -29.02
N PRO A 224 -4.95 11.18 -30.30
CA PRO A 224 -3.54 11.04 -30.65
C PRO A 224 -2.66 12.06 -29.93
N GLY A 225 -1.54 11.62 -29.36
CA GLY A 225 -0.57 12.48 -28.67
C GLY A 225 -0.97 12.95 -27.27
N ALA A 226 -2.13 12.56 -26.73
CA ALA A 226 -2.57 13.01 -25.41
C ALA A 226 -1.57 12.64 -24.28
N LEU A 227 -1.06 11.41 -24.30
CA LEU A 227 -0.05 10.97 -23.31
C LEU A 227 1.26 11.76 -23.48
N PHE A 228 1.72 11.99 -24.70
CA PHE A 228 2.91 12.80 -24.96
C PHE A 228 2.75 14.22 -24.39
N LYS A 229 1.61 14.87 -24.65
CA LYS A 229 1.32 16.21 -24.11
C LYS A 229 1.30 16.22 -22.58
N SER A 230 0.76 15.20 -21.93
CA SER A 230 0.75 15.12 -20.47
C SER A 230 2.15 14.90 -19.88
N LEU A 231 3.00 14.10 -20.53
CA LEU A 231 4.37 13.86 -20.09
C LEU A 231 5.30 15.06 -20.36
N SER A 232 5.09 15.79 -21.46
CA SER A 232 5.87 16.99 -21.77
C SER A 232 5.73 18.08 -20.72
N VAL A 233 4.62 18.12 -19.98
CA VAL A 233 4.42 19.03 -18.86
C VAL A 233 5.52 18.91 -17.80
N PHE A 234 5.95 17.69 -17.52
CA PHE A 234 7.02 17.38 -16.56
C PHE A 234 8.39 17.53 -17.20
N ALA A 235 8.58 16.99 -18.40
CA ALA A 235 9.86 17.01 -19.11
C ALA A 235 10.37 18.43 -19.38
N LEU A 236 9.50 19.38 -19.79
CA LEU A 236 9.83 20.78 -20.02
C LEU A 236 10.20 21.56 -18.74
N ARG A 237 10.08 20.93 -17.57
CA ARG A 237 10.42 21.51 -16.26
C ARG A 237 11.49 20.72 -15.51
N ASP A 238 12.15 19.78 -16.22
CA ASP A 238 13.15 18.88 -15.64
C ASP A 238 12.63 18.16 -14.36
N ILE A 239 11.34 17.78 -14.38
CA ILE A 239 10.71 17.04 -13.30
C ILE A 239 10.81 15.54 -13.60
N SER A 240 11.54 14.80 -12.76
CA SER A 240 11.70 13.36 -12.88
C SER A 240 10.44 12.63 -12.39
N LEU A 241 9.93 11.71 -13.22
CA LEU A 241 8.88 10.76 -12.85
C LEU A 241 9.53 9.51 -12.27
N SER A 242 9.11 9.09 -11.08
CA SER A 242 9.53 7.83 -10.45
C SER A 242 8.55 6.68 -10.68
N LYS A 243 7.32 6.98 -11.11
CA LYS A 243 6.29 6.01 -11.50
C LYS A 243 5.38 6.61 -12.56
N ILE A 244 4.98 5.78 -13.51
CA ILE A 244 3.82 6.02 -14.38
C ILE A 244 3.13 4.69 -14.65
N GLU A 245 1.82 4.67 -14.53
CA GLU A 245 0.99 3.49 -14.78
C GLU A 245 -0.36 3.93 -15.34
N SER A 246 -0.88 3.20 -16.31
CA SER A 246 -2.25 3.39 -16.81
C SER A 246 -3.14 2.25 -16.36
N ARG A 247 -4.36 2.56 -15.96
CA ARG A 247 -5.37 1.57 -15.56
C ARG A 247 -6.70 1.85 -16.24
N PRO A 248 -7.41 0.81 -16.71
CA PRO A 248 -8.75 0.98 -17.26
C PRO A 248 -9.70 1.59 -16.21
N LEU A 249 -10.51 2.55 -16.63
CA LEU A 249 -11.53 3.15 -15.76
C LEU A 249 -12.75 2.20 -15.66
N ARG A 250 -13.09 1.77 -14.46
CA ARG A 250 -14.23 0.89 -14.21
C ARG A 250 -15.53 1.52 -14.73
N GLY A 251 -16.31 0.74 -15.48
CA GLY A 251 -17.59 1.19 -16.05
C GLY A 251 -17.47 2.07 -17.31
N ARG A 252 -16.26 2.33 -17.80
CA ARG A 252 -16.01 3.08 -19.02
C ARG A 252 -14.98 2.37 -19.90
N PRO A 253 -15.40 1.48 -20.81
CA PRO A 253 -14.51 0.75 -21.70
C PRO A 253 -13.61 1.72 -22.49
N TRP A 254 -12.31 1.36 -22.61
CA TRP A 254 -11.31 2.11 -23.38
C TRP A 254 -10.95 3.50 -22.84
N GLU A 255 -11.44 3.87 -21.65
CA GLU A 255 -10.97 5.04 -20.92
C GLU A 255 -9.97 4.63 -19.83
N TYR A 256 -8.93 5.45 -19.61
CA TYR A 256 -7.84 5.15 -18.69
C TYR A 256 -7.60 6.28 -17.70
N VAL A 257 -7.28 5.88 -16.47
CA VAL A 257 -6.69 6.76 -15.47
C VAL A 257 -5.19 6.49 -15.42
N PHE A 258 -4.40 7.55 -15.45
CA PHE A 258 -2.96 7.50 -15.30
C PHE A 258 -2.60 7.85 -13.85
N TYR A 259 -1.72 7.04 -13.27
CA TYR A 259 -1.10 7.29 -11.97
C TYR A 259 0.34 7.68 -12.22
N ALA A 260 0.79 8.79 -11.66
CA ALA A 260 2.18 9.21 -11.76
C ALA A 260 2.69 9.70 -10.41
N ASP A 261 3.94 9.34 -10.12
CA ASP A 261 4.71 9.89 -9.03
C ASP A 261 5.86 10.70 -9.61
N PHE A 262 6.06 11.93 -9.14
CA PHE A 262 7.18 12.75 -9.53
C PHE A 262 7.95 13.28 -8.32
N LEU A 263 9.27 13.49 -8.52
CA LEU A 263 10.23 13.83 -7.46
C LEU A 263 10.29 15.34 -7.23
N ARG A 264 9.18 15.93 -6.82
CA ARG A 264 9.03 17.31 -6.35
C ARG A 264 7.97 17.37 -5.27
N GLY A 265 8.17 18.25 -4.30
CA GLY A 265 7.18 18.60 -3.29
C GLY A 265 6.23 19.71 -3.76
N ASP A 266 5.79 20.57 -2.82
CA ASP A 266 4.93 21.72 -3.12
C ASP A 266 5.77 22.97 -3.48
N ASP A 267 6.60 22.86 -4.51
CA ASP A 267 7.38 23.99 -5.04
C ASP A 267 6.69 24.63 -6.26
N GLU A 268 7.22 25.75 -6.72
CA GLU A 268 6.68 26.50 -7.85
C GLU A 268 6.67 25.69 -9.15
N SER A 269 7.73 24.92 -9.42
CA SER A 269 7.85 24.08 -10.60
C SER A 269 6.77 23.00 -10.63
N ALA A 270 6.55 22.33 -9.48
CA ALA A 270 5.49 21.33 -9.31
C ALA A 270 4.10 21.92 -9.50
N ARG A 271 3.82 23.09 -8.89
CA ARG A 271 2.53 23.76 -9.03
C ARG A 271 2.25 24.19 -10.47
N ASN A 272 3.27 24.71 -11.17
CA ASN A 272 3.17 25.08 -12.59
C ASN A 272 2.97 23.85 -13.49
N ALA A 273 3.62 22.71 -13.19
CA ALA A 273 3.39 21.46 -13.88
C ALA A 273 1.95 20.96 -13.70
N LEU A 274 1.43 20.95 -12.47
CA LEU A 274 0.07 20.52 -12.17
C LEU A 274 -0.98 21.43 -12.82
N ARG A 275 -0.75 22.75 -12.86
CA ARG A 275 -1.63 23.70 -13.57
C ARG A 275 -1.68 23.38 -15.07
N HIS A 276 -0.52 23.23 -15.71
CA HIS A 276 -0.44 22.89 -17.13
C HIS A 276 -1.04 21.50 -17.43
N LEU A 277 -0.82 20.52 -16.54
CA LEU A 277 -1.47 19.21 -16.67
C LEU A 277 -3.00 19.35 -16.64
N GLY A 278 -3.55 20.23 -15.80
CA GLY A 278 -4.98 20.51 -15.73
C GLY A 278 -5.56 21.13 -17.00
N GLU A 279 -4.75 21.78 -17.85
CA GLU A 279 -5.19 22.32 -19.14
C GLU A 279 -5.32 21.23 -20.21
N VAL A 280 -4.52 20.14 -20.12
CA VAL A 280 -4.50 19.05 -21.11
C VAL A 280 -5.27 17.81 -20.67
N ALA A 281 -5.55 17.66 -19.37
CA ALA A 281 -6.26 16.53 -18.78
C ALA A 281 -7.75 16.85 -18.59
N GLU A 282 -8.60 15.82 -18.61
CA GLU A 282 -10.01 15.94 -18.24
C GLU A 282 -10.19 16.13 -16.74
N PHE A 283 -9.30 15.50 -15.97
CA PHE A 283 -9.28 15.62 -14.52
C PHE A 283 -7.87 15.36 -14.01
N VAL A 284 -7.50 16.03 -12.91
CA VAL A 284 -6.27 15.81 -12.15
C VAL A 284 -6.62 15.76 -10.67
N LYS A 285 -6.16 14.71 -9.96
CA LYS A 285 -6.26 14.58 -8.51
C LYS A 285 -4.86 14.46 -7.92
N VAL A 286 -4.48 15.36 -7.03
CA VAL A 286 -3.29 15.18 -6.18
C VAL A 286 -3.66 14.19 -5.09
N LEU A 287 -2.98 13.04 -5.08
CA LEU A 287 -3.19 11.96 -4.12
C LEU A 287 -2.39 12.19 -2.84
N GLY A 288 -1.25 12.87 -2.95
CA GLY A 288 -0.41 13.24 -1.83
C GLY A 288 0.86 13.96 -2.23
N ILE A 289 1.42 14.72 -1.27
CA ILE A 289 2.72 15.37 -1.36
C ILE A 289 3.45 15.03 -0.05
N TYR A 290 4.58 14.30 -0.14
CA TYR A 290 5.19 13.65 1.01
C TYR A 290 6.69 13.39 0.81
N PRO A 291 7.47 13.07 1.87
CA PRO A 291 8.85 12.64 1.74
C PRO A 291 8.94 11.29 1.02
N ALA A 292 9.83 11.19 0.02
CA ALA A 292 10.19 9.92 -0.61
C ALA A 292 10.95 9.01 0.37
N ALA A 293 10.70 7.67 0.33
CA ALA A 293 11.39 6.65 1.13
C ALA A 293 12.67 6.14 0.44
#